data_41cba819445f005d92405505c48cc84b
#
_entry.id   41cba819445f005d92405505c48cc84b
#
_cell.length_a   1.000
_cell.length_b   1.000
_cell.length_c   1.000
_cell.angle_alpha   90.00
_cell.angle_beta   90.00
_cell.angle_gamma   90.00
#
_symmetry.space_group_name_H-M   'P 1'
#
loop_
_entity.id
_entity.type
_entity.pdbx_description
1 polymer ?
#
loop_
_entity_poly.entity_id
_entity_poly.type
_entity_poly.pdbx_seq_one_letter_code
_entity_poly.pdbx_strand_id
1 'polypeptide(L)'
;MKRFSALTMIVFVALTAGAAGAVVTLTQTTTPKPPPTYEQVIVRGWKATHDKILIMAKDTVFPDAKLGWKPHPDSRSVLEELAHVTIGLEMTTAMAKGEKFDFEAREKDEATRPKTRARVVQEMEAAIAASYPAIEAKPSPTLIGWLEHQGEHYGKLVTAYRVNGIVPPISRPKK
;
A
#
# COMPACT_ATOMS: atom_id res chain seq x y z
N MET A 1 12.69 -17.73 27.20
CA MET A 1 13.57 -17.94 26.02
C MET A 1 13.11 -19.19 25.30
N LYS A 2 12.32 -19.08 24.23
CA LYS A 2 11.85 -20.23 23.43
C LYS A 2 12.88 -20.48 22.31
N ARG A 3 13.49 -21.65 22.32
CA ARG A 3 14.42 -22.10 21.28
C ARG A 3 13.59 -22.48 20.04
N PHE A 4 13.81 -21.77 18.91
CA PHE A 4 13.25 -22.17 17.62
C PHE A 4 14.08 -23.34 17.08
N SER A 5 13.41 -24.47 16.87
CA SER A 5 14.00 -25.68 16.26
C SER A 5 14.17 -25.43 14.76
N ALA A 6 15.42 -25.56 14.26
CA ALA A 6 15.69 -25.50 12.84
C ALA A 6 15.19 -26.80 12.19
N LEU A 7 14.27 -26.70 11.24
CA LEU A 7 13.78 -27.83 10.44
C LEU A 7 14.83 -28.17 9.39
N THR A 8 15.52 -29.28 9.57
CA THR A 8 16.51 -29.79 8.61
C THR A 8 15.76 -30.63 7.57
N MET A 9 15.71 -30.16 6.32
CA MET A 9 15.16 -30.91 5.20
C MET A 9 16.29 -31.73 4.55
N ILE A 10 16.22 -33.07 4.69
CA ILE A 10 17.20 -33.99 4.08
C ILE A 10 16.62 -34.43 2.71
N VAL A 11 17.31 -34.11 1.63
CA VAL A 11 17.01 -34.60 0.29
C VAL A 11 17.93 -35.77 -0.03
N PHE A 12 17.38 -36.98 -0.17
CA PHE A 12 18.10 -38.13 -0.66
C PHE A 12 18.07 -38.20 -2.19
N VAL A 13 19.24 -38.14 -2.80
CA VAL A 13 19.39 -38.46 -4.23
C VAL A 13 20.07 -39.83 -4.31
N ALA A 14 19.35 -40.87 -4.74
CA ALA A 14 19.93 -42.17 -4.99
C ALA A 14 20.34 -42.25 -6.45
N LEU A 15 21.65 -42.36 -6.73
CA LEU A 15 22.18 -42.76 -8.03
C LEU A 15 22.55 -44.25 -7.95
N THR A 16 21.90 -45.09 -8.76
CA THR A 16 22.23 -46.49 -8.96
C THR A 16 23.18 -46.62 -10.14
N ALA A 17 24.47 -46.80 -9.89
CA ALA A 17 25.41 -47.46 -10.81
C ALA A 17 26.68 -47.86 -10.01
N GLY A 18 27.05 -49.16 -10.08
CA GLY A 18 28.05 -49.79 -9.22
C GLY A 18 29.41 -49.15 -9.24
N ALA A 19 29.88 -48.85 -8.06
CA ALA A 19 31.19 -48.72 -7.50
C ALA A 19 31.06 -47.90 -6.20
N ALA A 20 31.82 -48.20 -5.16
CA ALA A 20 31.72 -47.59 -3.84
C ALA A 20 31.56 -46.07 -3.90
N GLY A 21 30.30 -45.59 -3.92
CA GLY A 21 30.00 -44.19 -4.06
C GLY A 21 29.88 -43.55 -2.69
N ALA A 22 30.70 -42.53 -2.42
CA ALA A 22 30.57 -41.66 -1.28
C ALA A 22 29.23 -40.88 -1.38
N VAL A 23 28.34 -41.07 -0.41
CA VAL A 23 27.12 -40.24 -0.29
C VAL A 23 27.50 -38.85 0.16
N VAL A 24 27.49 -37.88 -0.75
CA VAL A 24 27.72 -36.49 -0.43
C VAL A 24 26.34 -35.94 0.03
N THR A 25 26.20 -35.81 1.35
CA THR A 25 24.99 -35.15 1.93
C THR A 25 25.21 -33.64 1.83
N LEU A 26 24.58 -33.00 0.84
CA LEU A 26 24.51 -31.54 0.76
C LEU A 26 23.46 -31.02 1.76
N THR A 27 23.92 -30.67 2.95
CA THR A 27 23.11 -29.93 3.91
C THR A 27 23.03 -28.47 3.46
N GLN A 28 21.93 -28.08 2.82
CA GLN A 28 21.64 -26.65 2.62
C GLN A 28 21.24 -26.06 3.97
N THR A 29 22.16 -25.40 4.64
CA THR A 29 21.85 -24.55 5.79
C THR A 29 21.18 -23.29 5.26
N THR A 30 19.86 -23.26 5.22
CA THR A 30 19.11 -22.02 4.99
C THR A 30 19.28 -21.15 6.25
N THR A 31 20.18 -20.17 6.18
CA THR A 31 20.29 -19.15 7.23
C THR A 31 18.95 -18.44 7.33
N PRO A 32 18.32 -18.37 8.52
CA PRO A 32 17.05 -17.66 8.68
C PRO A 32 17.22 -16.21 8.21
N LYS A 33 16.31 -15.77 7.34
CA LYS A 33 16.32 -14.37 6.88
C LYS A 33 16.19 -13.46 8.11
N PRO A 34 17.04 -12.44 8.29
CA PRO A 34 16.94 -11.53 9.41
C PRO A 34 15.54 -10.85 9.43
N PRO A 35 15.04 -10.50 10.62
CA PRO A 35 13.79 -9.77 10.71
C PRO A 35 13.89 -8.44 9.94
N PRO A 36 12.76 -7.93 9.40
CA PRO A 36 12.77 -6.66 8.70
C PRO A 36 13.18 -5.52 9.63
N THR A 37 13.92 -4.54 9.11
CA THR A 37 14.21 -3.31 9.84
C THR A 37 12.95 -2.47 10.00
N TYR A 38 13.01 -1.49 10.92
CA TYR A 38 11.93 -0.55 11.14
C TYR A 38 11.54 0.22 9.85
N GLU A 39 12.53 0.69 9.12
CA GLU A 39 12.35 1.38 7.84
C GLU A 39 11.67 0.48 6.80
N GLN A 40 12.07 -0.76 6.71
CA GLN A 40 11.44 -1.74 5.82
C GLN A 40 9.96 -1.99 6.16
N VAL A 41 9.61 -1.97 7.47
CA VAL A 41 8.23 -2.10 7.92
C VAL A 41 7.40 -0.88 7.53
N ILE A 42 7.94 0.33 7.72
CA ILE A 42 7.25 1.59 7.35
C ILE A 42 7.01 1.63 5.83
N VAL A 43 8.04 1.40 5.02
CA VAL A 43 7.93 1.41 3.56
C VAL A 43 6.91 0.39 3.07
N ARG A 44 6.90 -0.81 3.65
CA ARG A 44 5.92 -1.84 3.32
C ARG A 44 4.50 -1.41 3.68
N GLY A 45 4.32 -0.83 4.87
CA GLY A 45 3.02 -0.30 5.32
C GLY A 45 2.52 0.82 4.41
N TRP A 46 3.41 1.74 4.02
CA TRP A 46 3.12 2.83 3.09
C TRP A 46 2.57 2.30 1.76
N LYS A 47 3.32 1.42 1.11
CA LYS A 47 2.89 0.79 -0.14
C LYS A 47 1.57 0.03 0.02
N ALA A 48 1.46 -0.82 1.03
CA ALA A 48 0.27 -1.63 1.24
C ALA A 48 -1.01 -0.79 1.48
N THR A 49 -0.90 0.36 2.13
CA THR A 49 -2.04 1.26 2.35
C THR A 49 -2.48 1.92 1.05
N HIS A 50 -1.55 2.50 0.30
CA HIS A 50 -1.88 3.19 -0.94
C HIS A 50 -2.32 2.25 -2.07
N ASP A 51 -1.76 1.03 -2.14
CA ASP A 51 -2.24 -0.01 -3.06
C ASP A 51 -3.71 -0.36 -2.81
N LYS A 52 -4.12 -0.48 -1.54
CA LYS A 52 -5.53 -0.71 -1.19
C LYS A 52 -6.43 0.46 -1.60
N ILE A 53 -5.98 1.70 -1.37
CA ILE A 53 -6.75 2.90 -1.76
C ILE A 53 -6.85 3.01 -3.28
N LEU A 54 -5.76 2.75 -4.02
CA LEU A 54 -5.78 2.74 -5.48
C LEU A 54 -6.73 1.67 -6.05
N ILE A 55 -6.75 0.47 -5.45
CA ILE A 55 -7.71 -0.58 -5.82
C ILE A 55 -9.15 -0.08 -5.63
N MET A 56 -9.44 0.65 -4.55
CA MET A 56 -10.76 1.24 -4.34
C MET A 56 -11.06 2.36 -5.35
N ALA A 57 -10.10 3.22 -5.67
CA ALA A 57 -10.26 4.27 -6.66
C ALA A 57 -10.62 3.71 -8.05
N LYS A 58 -10.01 2.58 -8.44
CA LYS A 58 -10.24 1.89 -9.71
C LYS A 58 -11.52 1.04 -9.74
N ASP A 59 -12.12 0.76 -8.59
CA ASP A 59 -13.22 -0.19 -8.48
C ASP A 59 -14.54 0.35 -9.04
N THR A 60 -14.92 -0.12 -10.22
CA THR A 60 -16.17 0.25 -10.90
C THR A 60 -17.43 -0.39 -10.30
N VAL A 61 -17.30 -1.34 -9.36
CA VAL A 61 -18.44 -1.85 -8.60
C VAL A 61 -19.03 -0.77 -7.69
N PHE A 62 -18.21 0.18 -7.23
CA PHE A 62 -18.68 1.44 -6.68
C PHE A 62 -19.00 2.39 -7.86
N PRO A 63 -20.29 2.63 -8.18
CA PRO A 63 -20.65 3.32 -9.42
C PRO A 63 -20.27 4.80 -9.38
N ASP A 64 -19.95 5.38 -10.53
CA ASP A 64 -19.55 6.78 -10.64
C ASP A 64 -20.64 7.74 -10.15
N ALA A 65 -21.91 7.38 -10.33
CA ALA A 65 -23.05 8.16 -9.81
C ALA A 65 -23.02 8.32 -8.27
N LYS A 66 -22.32 7.45 -7.55
CA LYS A 66 -22.16 7.51 -6.09
C LYS A 66 -20.86 8.16 -5.63
N LEU A 67 -19.95 8.56 -6.52
CA LEU A 67 -18.70 9.20 -6.13
C LEU A 67 -18.88 10.52 -5.40
N GLY A 68 -19.99 11.22 -5.64
CA GLY A 68 -20.39 12.44 -4.92
C GLY A 68 -21.03 12.18 -3.55
N TRP A 69 -21.25 10.92 -3.15
CA TRP A 69 -21.87 10.60 -1.87
C TRP A 69 -21.00 11.05 -0.70
N LYS A 70 -21.65 11.64 0.32
CA LYS A 70 -21.05 12.12 1.57
C LYS A 70 -21.74 11.49 2.77
N PRO A 71 -21.01 11.08 3.82
CA PRO A 71 -21.63 10.62 5.07
C PRO A 71 -22.31 11.74 5.85
N HIS A 72 -21.84 12.98 5.69
CA HIS A 72 -22.38 14.21 6.27
C HIS A 72 -22.12 15.38 5.30
N PRO A 73 -22.98 16.43 5.26
CA PRO A 73 -22.76 17.60 4.39
C PRO A 73 -21.38 18.22 4.50
N ASP A 74 -20.81 18.28 5.70
CA ASP A 74 -19.50 18.87 5.98
C ASP A 74 -18.31 17.92 5.70
N SER A 75 -18.62 16.66 5.32
CA SER A 75 -17.58 15.68 4.99
C SER A 75 -17.18 15.78 3.53
N ARG A 76 -15.98 15.26 3.20
CA ARG A 76 -15.63 15.00 1.81
C ARG A 76 -16.50 13.89 1.22
N SER A 77 -16.80 14.01 -0.06
CA SER A 77 -17.37 12.90 -0.84
C SER A 77 -16.30 11.82 -1.09
N VAL A 78 -16.74 10.66 -1.58
CA VAL A 78 -15.81 9.57 -1.92
C VAL A 78 -14.72 10.03 -2.89
N LEU A 79 -15.08 10.81 -3.92
CA LEU A 79 -14.12 11.31 -4.89
C LEU A 79 -13.18 12.36 -4.29
N GLU A 80 -13.70 13.25 -3.46
CA GLU A 80 -12.91 14.26 -2.76
C GLU A 80 -11.94 13.62 -1.75
N GLU A 81 -12.34 12.52 -1.10
CA GLU A 81 -11.49 11.75 -0.21
C GLU A 81 -10.32 11.10 -0.97
N LEU A 82 -10.58 10.51 -2.14
CA LEU A 82 -9.55 9.95 -3.01
C LEU A 82 -8.57 11.01 -3.51
N ALA A 83 -9.07 12.18 -3.91
CA ALA A 83 -8.24 13.29 -4.34
C ALA A 83 -7.37 13.83 -3.19
N HIS A 84 -7.92 13.93 -1.98
CA HIS A 84 -7.20 14.36 -0.79
C HIS A 84 -6.06 13.38 -0.42
N VAL A 85 -6.28 12.08 -0.53
CA VAL A 85 -5.21 11.06 -0.38
C VAL A 85 -4.10 11.29 -1.39
N THR A 86 -4.44 11.64 -2.63
CA THR A 86 -3.46 11.94 -3.69
C THR A 86 -2.60 13.15 -3.33
N ILE A 87 -3.22 14.22 -2.82
CA ILE A 87 -2.50 15.42 -2.33
C ILE A 87 -1.56 15.06 -1.18
N GLY A 88 -1.99 14.20 -0.25
CA GLY A 88 -1.15 13.69 0.83
C GLY A 88 0.07 12.90 0.34
N LEU A 89 -0.08 12.11 -0.74
CA LEU A 89 1.04 11.44 -1.41
C LEU A 89 2.03 12.44 -2.03
N GLU A 90 1.53 13.45 -2.73
CA GLU A 90 2.35 14.51 -3.33
C GLU A 90 3.16 15.25 -2.26
N MET A 91 2.50 15.65 -1.17
CA MET A 91 3.13 16.35 -0.04
C MET A 91 4.22 15.49 0.63
N THR A 92 3.92 14.25 0.98
CA THR A 92 4.90 13.37 1.64
C THR A 92 6.07 13.02 0.72
N THR A 93 5.83 12.96 -0.59
CA THR A 93 6.89 12.81 -1.60
C THR A 93 7.81 14.01 -1.62
N ALA A 94 7.26 15.23 -1.64
CA ALA A 94 8.03 16.47 -1.57
C ALA A 94 8.85 16.53 -0.26
N MET A 95 8.24 16.19 0.87
CA MET A 95 8.96 16.11 2.16
C MET A 95 10.13 15.14 2.12
N ALA A 96 9.96 13.95 1.54
CA ALA A 96 11.03 12.96 1.42
C ALA A 96 12.19 13.45 0.55
N LYS A 97 11.90 14.24 -0.49
CA LYS A 97 12.89 14.89 -1.36
C LYS A 97 13.51 16.15 -0.76
N GLY A 98 12.94 16.69 0.33
CA GLY A 98 13.34 17.98 0.90
C GLY A 98 12.83 19.19 0.12
N GLU A 99 11.79 19.01 -0.68
CA GLU A 99 11.11 20.03 -1.47
C GLU A 99 10.02 20.72 -0.65
N LYS A 100 9.69 21.96 -1.01
CA LYS A 100 8.54 22.68 -0.43
C LYS A 100 7.26 22.20 -1.10
N PHE A 101 6.19 22.12 -0.32
CA PHE A 101 4.84 21.81 -0.82
C PHE A 101 3.83 22.75 -0.18
N ASP A 102 3.06 23.44 -1.00
CA ASP A 102 1.96 24.30 -0.56
C ASP A 102 0.66 23.50 -0.60
N PHE A 103 0.30 22.94 0.53
CA PHE A 103 -0.87 22.09 0.67
C PHE A 103 -2.18 22.86 0.43
N GLU A 104 -2.27 24.09 0.95
CA GLU A 104 -3.49 24.90 0.82
C GLU A 104 -3.73 25.33 -0.64
N ALA A 105 -2.67 25.76 -1.33
CA ALA A 105 -2.76 26.10 -2.75
C ALA A 105 -3.15 24.88 -3.58
N ARG A 106 -2.62 23.68 -3.27
CA ARG A 106 -2.95 22.45 -3.98
C ARG A 106 -4.40 22.00 -3.73
N GLU A 107 -4.92 22.09 -2.49
CA GLU A 107 -6.34 21.83 -2.19
C GLU A 107 -7.27 22.83 -2.88
N LYS A 108 -6.91 24.10 -2.91
CA LYS A 108 -7.66 25.13 -3.62
C LYS A 108 -7.73 24.87 -5.13
N ASP A 109 -6.61 24.45 -5.74
CA ASP A 109 -6.56 24.04 -7.13
C ASP A 109 -7.46 22.81 -7.36
N GLU A 110 -7.40 21.79 -6.48
CA GLU A 110 -8.24 20.60 -6.57
C GLU A 110 -9.74 20.93 -6.59
N ALA A 111 -10.17 21.95 -5.84
CA ALA A 111 -11.57 22.36 -5.79
C ALA A 111 -12.13 22.78 -7.17
N THR A 112 -11.27 23.26 -8.06
CA THR A 112 -11.62 23.76 -9.41
C THR A 112 -11.53 22.70 -10.50
N ARG A 113 -10.92 21.53 -10.22
CA ARG A 113 -10.66 20.48 -11.20
C ARG A 113 -11.89 19.63 -11.54
N PRO A 114 -11.92 18.99 -12.70
CA PRO A 114 -12.99 18.08 -13.08
C PRO A 114 -13.19 16.94 -12.05
N LYS A 115 -14.40 16.74 -11.59
CA LYS A 115 -14.75 15.74 -10.58
C LYS A 115 -15.02 14.37 -11.22
N THR A 116 -13.99 13.73 -11.78
CA THR A 116 -14.11 12.43 -12.46
C THR A 116 -13.18 11.38 -11.86
N ARG A 117 -13.64 10.12 -11.82
CA ARG A 117 -12.82 8.96 -11.41
C ARG A 117 -11.54 8.86 -12.23
N ALA A 118 -11.66 8.97 -13.56
CA ALA A 118 -10.53 8.77 -14.47
C ALA A 118 -9.37 9.71 -14.13
N ARG A 119 -9.66 11.00 -13.91
CA ARG A 119 -8.65 11.98 -13.50
C ARG A 119 -8.02 11.62 -12.15
N VAL A 120 -8.84 11.37 -11.13
CA VAL A 120 -8.33 11.07 -9.77
C VAL A 120 -7.48 9.81 -9.77
N VAL A 121 -7.89 8.77 -10.50
CA VAL A 121 -7.10 7.54 -10.64
C VAL A 121 -5.76 7.81 -11.32
N GLN A 122 -5.75 8.55 -12.43
CA GLN A 122 -4.53 8.90 -13.15
C GLN A 122 -3.54 9.69 -12.27
N GLU A 123 -4.03 10.67 -11.53
CA GLU A 123 -3.21 11.49 -10.62
C GLU A 123 -2.68 10.66 -9.44
N MET A 124 -3.51 9.79 -8.86
CA MET A 124 -3.10 8.90 -7.79
C MET A 124 -2.04 7.89 -8.24
N GLU A 125 -2.17 7.33 -9.45
CA GLU A 125 -1.14 6.46 -10.03
C GLU A 125 0.19 7.19 -10.20
N ALA A 126 0.17 8.41 -10.71
CA ALA A 126 1.36 9.25 -10.87
C ALA A 126 1.99 9.59 -9.51
N ALA A 127 1.17 9.97 -8.52
CA ALA A 127 1.63 10.27 -7.17
C ALA A 127 2.25 9.04 -6.49
N ILE A 128 1.66 7.86 -6.63
CA ILE A 128 2.20 6.58 -6.13
C ILE A 128 3.54 6.27 -6.79
N ALA A 129 3.63 6.40 -8.11
CA ALA A 129 4.86 6.14 -8.86
C ALA A 129 6.01 7.06 -8.43
N ALA A 130 5.71 8.31 -8.07
CA ALA A 130 6.68 9.26 -7.55
C ALA A 130 7.03 9.00 -6.06
N SER A 131 6.03 8.62 -5.25
CA SER A 131 6.16 8.45 -3.81
C SER A 131 7.00 7.23 -3.43
N TYR A 132 6.77 6.08 -4.05
CA TYR A 132 7.41 4.83 -3.61
C TYR A 132 8.94 4.89 -3.65
N PRO A 133 9.59 5.29 -4.76
CA PRO A 133 11.05 5.41 -4.77
C PRO A 133 11.58 6.51 -3.84
N ALA A 134 10.86 7.62 -3.66
CA ALA A 134 11.27 8.69 -2.78
C ALA A 134 11.28 8.24 -1.30
N ILE A 135 10.23 7.53 -0.88
CA ILE A 135 10.10 6.99 0.48
C ILE A 135 11.08 5.83 0.72
N GLU A 136 11.33 4.98 -0.28
CA GLU A 136 12.36 3.92 -0.17
C GLU A 136 13.77 4.47 -0.04
N ALA A 137 14.09 5.53 -0.77
CA ALA A 137 15.40 6.16 -0.71
C ALA A 137 15.66 6.88 0.62
N LYS A 138 14.61 7.39 1.26
CA LYS A 138 14.72 8.17 2.51
C LYS A 138 13.55 7.86 3.46
N PRO A 139 13.48 6.65 4.01
CA PRO A 139 12.47 6.33 5.01
C PRO A 139 12.71 7.16 6.28
N SER A 140 11.63 7.71 6.84
CA SER A 140 11.69 8.57 8.02
C SER A 140 10.67 8.13 9.07
N PRO A 141 10.99 8.19 10.37
CA PRO A 141 10.02 7.94 11.44
C PRO A 141 8.76 8.81 11.37
N THR A 142 8.86 10.03 10.82
CA THR A 142 7.70 10.92 10.63
C THR A 142 6.64 10.35 9.69
N LEU A 143 7.03 9.40 8.81
CA LEU A 143 6.07 8.71 7.94
C LEU A 143 5.07 7.84 8.71
N ILE A 144 5.31 7.52 9.98
CA ILE A 144 4.34 6.74 10.78
C ILE A 144 3.05 7.53 10.96
N GLY A 145 3.14 8.80 11.37
CA GLY A 145 1.95 9.64 11.51
C GLY A 145 1.21 9.83 10.18
N TRP A 146 1.95 9.96 9.08
CA TRP A 146 1.34 10.02 7.75
C TRP A 146 0.72 8.68 7.31
N LEU A 147 1.32 7.57 7.67
CA LEU A 147 0.76 6.23 7.39
C LEU A 147 -0.53 6.00 8.19
N GLU A 148 -0.55 6.41 9.46
CA GLU A 148 -1.75 6.39 10.31
C GLU A 148 -2.86 7.22 9.66
N HIS A 149 -2.58 8.48 9.32
CA HIS A 149 -3.51 9.39 8.67
C HIS A 149 -4.07 8.83 7.34
N GLN A 150 -3.23 8.25 6.50
CA GLN A 150 -3.70 7.59 5.27
C GLN A 150 -4.54 6.33 5.56
N GLY A 151 -4.26 5.65 6.67
CA GLY A 151 -5.09 4.54 7.17
C GLY A 151 -6.49 4.98 7.58
N GLU A 152 -6.64 6.18 8.17
CA GLU A 152 -7.94 6.79 8.48
C GLU A 152 -8.75 7.07 7.22
N HIS A 153 -8.13 7.61 6.17
CA HIS A 153 -8.78 7.81 4.87
C HIS A 153 -9.23 6.50 4.24
N TYR A 154 -8.40 5.46 4.30
CA TYR A 154 -8.80 4.12 3.89
C TYR A 154 -10.02 3.63 4.67
N GLY A 155 -10.07 3.82 5.98
CA GLY A 155 -11.21 3.48 6.84
C GLY A 155 -12.49 4.22 6.43
N LYS A 156 -12.41 5.50 6.13
CA LYS A 156 -13.56 6.31 5.62
C LYS A 156 -14.09 5.76 4.29
N LEU A 157 -13.20 5.41 3.37
CA LEU A 157 -13.58 4.80 2.09
C LEU A 157 -14.24 3.43 2.29
N VAL A 158 -13.71 2.57 3.17
CA VAL A 158 -14.33 1.28 3.53
C VAL A 158 -15.74 1.50 4.09
N THR A 159 -15.92 2.48 4.96
CA THR A 159 -17.22 2.86 5.53
C THR A 159 -18.18 3.32 4.43
N ALA A 160 -17.72 4.19 3.50
CA ALA A 160 -18.52 4.65 2.37
C ALA A 160 -19.05 3.48 1.52
N TYR A 161 -18.20 2.50 1.22
CA TYR A 161 -18.61 1.28 0.53
C TYR A 161 -19.71 0.54 1.28
N ARG A 162 -19.49 0.24 2.57
CA ARG A 162 -20.42 -0.54 3.40
C ARG A 162 -21.77 0.14 3.55
N VAL A 163 -21.80 1.44 3.82
CA VAL A 163 -23.06 2.21 3.94
C VAL A 163 -23.83 2.24 2.62
N ASN A 164 -23.14 2.21 1.49
CA ASN A 164 -23.76 2.11 0.18
C ASN A 164 -24.13 0.67 -0.24
N GLY A 165 -24.02 -0.31 0.66
CA GLY A 165 -24.37 -1.72 0.39
C GLY A 165 -23.34 -2.46 -0.48
N ILE A 166 -22.12 -1.93 -0.63
CA ILE A 166 -21.08 -2.47 -1.50
C ILE A 166 -19.96 -3.09 -0.65
N VAL A 167 -19.54 -4.30 -1.00
CA VAL A 167 -18.37 -4.94 -0.36
C VAL A 167 -17.10 -4.30 -0.88
N PRO A 168 -16.21 -3.77 -0.01
CA PRO A 168 -14.92 -3.22 -0.45
C PRO A 168 -14.08 -4.26 -1.19
N PRO A 169 -13.27 -3.86 -2.19
CA PRO A 169 -12.52 -4.82 -3.04
C PRO A 169 -11.68 -5.82 -2.26
N ILE A 170 -10.97 -5.36 -1.23
CA ILE A 170 -10.08 -6.21 -0.39
C ILE A 170 -10.86 -7.25 0.44
N SER A 171 -12.16 -7.01 0.68
CA SER A 171 -13.02 -7.91 1.45
C SER A 171 -13.80 -8.89 0.56
N ARG A 172 -13.63 -8.83 -0.76
CA ARG A 172 -14.28 -9.75 -1.69
C ARG A 172 -13.53 -11.10 -1.74
N PRO A 173 -14.23 -12.22 -1.99
CA PRO A 173 -13.58 -13.51 -2.24
C PRO A 173 -12.56 -13.37 -3.37
N LYS A 174 -11.39 -13.98 -3.22
CA LYS A 174 -10.43 -14.11 -4.31
C LYS A 174 -11.02 -15.06 -5.35
N LYS A 175 -11.09 -14.62 -6.60
CA LYS A 175 -11.46 -15.49 -7.73
C LYS A 175 -10.33 -16.43 -8.06
#